data_5379493b43104f8413911b01ec78cf60
#
_entry.id   5379493b43104f8413911b01ec78cf60
#
_cell.length_a   1.000
_cell.length_b   1.000
_cell.length_c   1.000
_cell.angle_alpha   90.00
_cell.angle_beta   90.00
_cell.angle_gamma   90.00
#
_symmetry.space_group_name_H-M   'P 1'
#
loop_
_entity.id
_entity.type
_entity.pdbx_description
1 polymer ?
#
loop_
_entity_poly.entity_id
_entity_poly.type
_entity_poly.pdbx_seq_one_letter_code
_entity_poly.pdbx_strand_id
1 'polypeptide(L)'
;MPLDLTTPKPLLSAEREAMRLGAGAPDSYAGAFEAVYAAAWLPVFRLALAWTNDWSAAEDLAQEAFLRLWDRRAEVDWSLPVLPWLLVTTRRTATDRFRRLRRALAVRGPIEVVPGSDARIEWLDLRASFRALSALERSALVLTALEDLDAAQAGEILGIAANAVRSAASRGRRKLKEQR
;
A
#
# COMPACT_ATOMS: atom_id res chain seq x y z
N MET A 1 -0.87 -19.36 15.64
CA MET A 1 0.41 -19.15 14.96
C MET A 1 0.78 -17.69 15.10
N PRO A 2 1.89 -17.32 15.72
CA PRO A 2 2.31 -15.92 15.73
C PRO A 2 2.47 -15.44 14.28
N LEU A 3 2.08 -14.18 14.00
CA LEU A 3 2.34 -13.55 12.72
C LEU A 3 3.85 -13.60 12.48
N ASP A 4 4.25 -14.33 11.45
CA ASP A 4 5.63 -14.32 11.00
C ASP A 4 5.91 -12.94 10.39
N LEU A 5 6.32 -12.01 11.24
CA LEU A 5 6.80 -10.68 10.89
C LEU A 5 8.30 -10.72 10.58
N THR A 6 8.88 -11.93 10.53
CA THR A 6 10.27 -12.11 10.20
C THR A 6 10.53 -11.65 8.79
N THR A 7 11.15 -10.51 8.74
CA THR A 7 11.88 -9.90 7.63
C THR A 7 11.10 -8.99 6.72
N PRO A 8 11.69 -8.03 6.20
CA PRO A 8 13.10 -7.74 5.95
C PRO A 8 13.62 -6.57 6.77
N LYS A 9 14.94 -6.37 6.67
CA LYS A 9 15.72 -5.25 7.19
C LYS A 9 14.90 -3.97 7.24
N PRO A 10 14.86 -3.27 8.40
CA PRO A 10 13.90 -2.23 8.67
C PRO A 10 13.90 -1.13 7.60
N LEU A 11 12.72 -0.91 7.10
CA LEU A 11 12.37 0.13 6.17
C LEU A 11 12.50 1.48 6.90
N LEU A 12 13.27 2.38 6.44
CA LEU A 12 13.28 3.83 6.72
C LEU A 12 13.78 4.33 8.09
N SER A 13 14.79 5.20 8.04
CA SER A 13 15.34 5.92 9.20
C SER A 13 14.30 6.83 9.88
N ALA A 14 13.43 7.49 9.11
CA ALA A 14 12.40 8.39 9.60
C ALA A 14 11.23 7.64 10.29
N GLU A 15 10.88 6.47 9.80
CA GLU A 15 9.83 5.63 10.43
C GLU A 15 10.33 4.96 11.70
N ARG A 16 11.63 4.63 11.76
CA ARG A 16 12.26 4.22 13.03
C ARG A 16 12.20 5.30 14.07
N GLU A 17 12.29 6.56 13.67
CA GLU A 17 12.26 7.70 14.59
C GLU A 17 10.84 8.01 15.05
N ALA A 18 9.85 7.98 14.15
CA ALA A 18 8.43 8.08 14.50
C ALA A 18 7.97 6.91 15.38
N MET A 19 8.48 5.71 15.13
CA MET A 19 8.19 4.51 15.91
C MET A 19 8.92 4.49 17.27
N ARG A 20 10.12 5.11 17.36
CA ARG A 20 10.84 5.32 18.64
C ARG A 20 10.16 6.33 19.55
N LEU A 21 9.46 7.31 19.00
CA LEU A 21 8.68 8.29 19.77
C LEU A 21 7.40 7.68 20.36
N GLY A 22 6.95 6.53 19.83
CA GLY A 22 5.86 5.72 20.40
C GLY A 22 6.31 4.58 21.31
N ALA A 23 7.63 4.44 21.57
CA ALA A 23 8.23 3.30 22.27
C ALA A 23 8.17 3.37 23.82
N GLY A 24 7.21 4.07 24.40
CA GLY A 24 6.70 3.70 25.71
C GLY A 24 5.87 2.43 25.52
N ALA A 25 6.08 1.40 26.36
CA ALA A 25 5.22 0.22 26.34
C ALA A 25 3.76 0.72 26.36
N PRO A 26 2.96 0.43 25.32
CA PRO A 26 1.61 0.96 25.29
C PRO A 26 0.83 0.32 26.44
N ASP A 27 0.24 1.15 27.29
CA ASP A 27 -0.64 0.70 28.39
C ASP A 27 -1.84 -0.11 27.87
N SER A 28 -2.04 -0.09 26.55
CA SER A 28 -3.08 -0.86 25.86
C SER A 28 -2.72 -1.06 24.37
N TYR A 29 -3.25 -2.10 23.74
CA TYR A 29 -3.18 -2.28 22.27
C TYR A 29 -3.69 -1.05 21.49
N ALA A 30 -4.58 -0.27 22.07
CA ALA A 30 -5.13 0.92 21.46
C ALA A 30 -4.04 1.98 21.20
N GLY A 31 -3.20 2.29 22.19
CA GLY A 31 -2.12 3.27 22.03
C GLY A 31 -1.09 2.84 20.99
N ALA A 32 -0.71 1.54 20.96
CA ALA A 32 0.20 1.02 19.95
C ALA A 32 -0.43 1.09 18.54
N PHE A 33 -1.70 0.75 18.42
CA PHE A 33 -2.44 0.83 17.16
C PHE A 33 -2.55 2.26 16.66
N GLU A 34 -2.89 3.23 17.54
CA GLU A 34 -2.99 4.63 17.17
C GLU A 34 -1.66 5.18 16.64
N ALA A 35 -0.55 4.85 17.31
CA ALA A 35 0.79 5.25 16.87
C ALA A 35 1.11 4.68 15.47
N VAL A 36 0.83 3.39 15.24
CA VAL A 36 1.02 2.75 13.94
C VAL A 36 0.07 3.33 12.90
N TYR A 37 -1.18 3.60 13.24
CA TYR A 37 -2.15 4.21 12.33
C TYR A 37 -1.68 5.57 11.86
N ALA A 38 -1.27 6.45 12.79
CA ALA A 38 -0.77 7.79 12.47
C ALA A 38 0.47 7.76 11.56
N ALA A 39 1.41 6.83 11.82
CA ALA A 39 2.64 6.74 11.06
C ALA A 39 2.48 6.04 9.70
N ALA A 40 1.62 5.03 9.62
CA ALA A 40 1.54 4.12 8.47
C ALA A 40 0.35 4.40 7.54
N TRP A 41 -0.62 5.25 7.92
CA TRP A 41 -1.79 5.54 7.10
C TRP A 41 -1.41 5.98 5.68
N LEU A 42 -0.54 6.98 5.57
CA LEU A 42 -0.21 7.58 4.28
C LEU A 42 0.52 6.61 3.33
N PRO A 43 1.57 5.87 3.76
CA PRO A 43 2.18 4.82 2.95
C PRO A 43 1.19 3.75 2.48
N VAL A 44 0.35 3.26 3.39
CA VAL A 44 -0.66 2.23 3.08
C VAL A 44 -1.68 2.76 2.07
N PHE A 45 -2.21 3.97 2.29
CA PHE A 45 -3.15 4.62 1.38
C PHE A 45 -2.55 4.84 -0.02
N ARG A 46 -1.30 5.35 -0.10
CA ARG A 46 -0.60 5.54 -1.38
C ARG A 46 -0.45 4.25 -2.17
N LEU A 47 -0.09 3.15 -1.49
CA LEU A 47 -0.01 1.84 -2.14
C LEU A 47 -1.40 1.35 -2.57
N ALA A 48 -2.43 1.50 -1.75
CA ALA A 48 -3.81 1.18 -2.09
C ALA A 48 -4.28 1.95 -3.32
N LEU A 49 -3.96 3.24 -3.39
CA LEU A 49 -4.27 4.13 -4.50
C LEU A 49 -3.53 3.73 -5.79
N ALA A 50 -2.26 3.32 -5.67
CA ALA A 50 -1.51 2.78 -6.79
C ALA A 50 -2.16 1.53 -7.40
N TRP A 51 -2.80 0.68 -6.59
CA TRP A 51 -3.53 -0.49 -7.06
C TRP A 51 -4.89 -0.17 -7.65
N THR A 52 -5.69 0.64 -6.97
CA THR A 52 -7.09 0.89 -7.32
C THR A 52 -7.24 1.97 -8.38
N ASN A 53 -6.35 2.97 -8.39
CA ASN A 53 -6.48 4.22 -9.14
C ASN A 53 -7.84 4.90 -8.89
N ASP A 54 -8.41 4.71 -7.72
CA ASP A 54 -9.66 5.26 -7.25
C ASP A 54 -9.55 5.62 -5.77
N TRP A 55 -9.95 6.85 -5.41
CA TRP A 55 -9.74 7.36 -4.05
C TRP A 55 -10.55 6.59 -3.01
N SER A 56 -11.85 6.45 -3.23
CA SER A 56 -12.74 5.75 -2.30
C SER A 56 -12.36 4.29 -2.14
N ALA A 57 -12.07 3.60 -3.26
CA ALA A 57 -11.60 2.22 -3.20
C ALA A 57 -10.25 2.08 -2.50
N ALA A 58 -9.39 3.10 -2.57
CA ALA A 58 -8.11 3.13 -1.86
C ALA A 58 -8.30 3.32 -0.35
N GLU A 59 -9.20 4.22 0.05
CA GLU A 59 -9.57 4.40 1.46
C GLU A 59 -10.12 3.11 2.05
N ASP A 60 -11.08 2.49 1.38
CA ASP A 60 -11.65 1.20 1.81
C ASP A 60 -10.58 0.12 1.96
N LEU A 61 -9.65 0.06 1.00
CA LEU A 61 -8.58 -0.93 1.00
C LEU A 61 -7.59 -0.70 2.13
N ALA A 62 -7.24 0.57 2.38
CA ALA A 62 -6.37 0.96 3.47
C ALA A 62 -7.04 0.66 4.83
N GLN A 63 -8.30 1.06 5.01
CA GLN A 63 -9.06 0.76 6.23
C GLN A 63 -9.14 -0.75 6.49
N GLU A 64 -9.38 -1.56 5.45
CA GLU A 64 -9.42 -3.02 5.59
C GLU A 64 -8.08 -3.59 6.08
N ALA A 65 -6.93 -3.03 5.65
CA ALA A 65 -5.63 -3.46 6.12
C ALA A 65 -5.45 -3.16 7.62
N PHE A 66 -5.86 -1.98 8.09
CA PHE A 66 -5.81 -1.61 9.51
C PHE A 66 -6.82 -2.38 10.37
N LEU A 67 -8.01 -2.68 9.86
CA LEU A 67 -8.97 -3.54 10.56
C LEU A 67 -8.40 -4.94 10.78
N ARG A 68 -7.73 -5.50 9.78
CA ARG A 68 -7.05 -6.80 9.91
C ARG A 68 -5.90 -6.76 10.93
N LEU A 69 -5.19 -5.64 11.04
CA LEU A 69 -4.19 -5.44 12.10
C LEU A 69 -4.85 -5.43 13.48
N TRP A 70 -5.95 -4.68 13.61
CA TRP A 70 -6.71 -4.61 14.87
C TRP A 70 -7.27 -5.96 15.31
N ASP A 71 -7.83 -6.73 14.38
CA ASP A 71 -8.35 -8.07 14.65
C ASP A 71 -7.27 -9.01 15.21
N ARG A 72 -6.03 -8.81 14.79
CA ARG A 72 -4.87 -9.60 15.21
C ARG A 72 -3.99 -8.94 16.27
N ARG A 73 -4.46 -7.86 16.88
CA ARG A 73 -3.66 -7.04 17.82
C ARG A 73 -3.01 -7.81 18.96
N ALA A 74 -3.60 -8.91 19.42
CA ALA A 74 -3.06 -9.77 20.46
C ALA A 74 -1.92 -10.70 19.96
N GLU A 75 -1.81 -10.89 18.65
CA GLU A 75 -0.79 -11.74 18.02
C GLU A 75 0.40 -10.92 17.51
N VAL A 76 0.25 -9.60 17.44
CA VAL A 76 1.27 -8.68 16.90
C VAL A 76 2.34 -8.39 17.94
N ASP A 77 3.59 -8.58 17.56
CA ASP A 77 4.71 -8.03 18.30
C ASP A 77 4.89 -6.56 17.97
N TRP A 78 4.35 -5.71 18.82
CA TRP A 78 4.37 -4.24 18.64
C TRP A 78 5.77 -3.61 18.81
N SER A 79 6.79 -4.39 19.20
CA SER A 79 8.18 -3.94 19.21
C SER A 79 8.83 -3.98 17.83
N LEU A 80 8.21 -4.67 16.87
CA LEU A 80 8.69 -4.81 15.49
C LEU A 80 7.98 -3.84 14.54
N PRO A 81 8.63 -3.46 13.41
CA PRO A 81 8.01 -2.64 12.38
C PRO A 81 6.78 -3.31 11.76
N VAL A 82 5.60 -2.71 11.93
CA VAL A 82 4.32 -3.24 11.40
C VAL A 82 4.05 -2.81 9.95
N LEU A 83 4.66 -1.72 9.49
CA LEU A 83 4.42 -1.17 8.14
C LEU A 83 4.65 -2.18 7.00
N PRO A 84 5.73 -3.00 6.97
CA PRO A 84 5.91 -3.99 5.90
C PRO A 84 4.74 -4.98 5.83
N TRP A 85 4.25 -5.42 6.96
CA TRP A 85 3.09 -6.31 7.02
C TRP A 85 1.82 -5.65 6.48
N LEU A 86 1.57 -4.38 6.84
CA LEU A 86 0.45 -3.59 6.32
C LEU A 86 0.53 -3.45 4.79
N LEU A 87 1.70 -3.13 4.24
CA LEU A 87 1.90 -2.98 2.80
C LEU A 87 1.67 -4.31 2.06
N VAL A 88 2.19 -5.43 2.58
CA VAL A 88 1.93 -6.76 2.02
C VAL A 88 0.44 -7.11 2.10
N THR A 89 -0.20 -6.82 3.23
CA THR A 89 -1.64 -7.07 3.43
C THR A 89 -2.47 -6.26 2.45
N THR A 90 -2.16 -4.97 2.27
CA THR A 90 -2.82 -4.08 1.30
C THR A 90 -2.70 -4.63 -0.12
N ARG A 91 -1.50 -5.02 -0.55
CA ARG A 91 -1.29 -5.62 -1.87
C ARG A 91 -2.09 -6.92 -2.05
N ARG A 92 -2.05 -7.83 -1.06
CA ARG A 92 -2.79 -9.11 -1.13
C ARG A 92 -4.28 -8.86 -1.26
N THR A 93 -4.84 -7.99 -0.42
CA THR A 93 -6.26 -7.62 -0.46
C THR A 93 -6.65 -6.99 -1.80
N ALA A 94 -5.84 -6.06 -2.32
CA ALA A 94 -6.04 -5.47 -3.65
C ALA A 94 -6.08 -6.54 -4.75
N THR A 95 -5.11 -7.45 -4.75
CA THR A 95 -5.02 -8.53 -5.73
C THR A 95 -6.24 -9.44 -5.68
N ASP A 96 -6.71 -9.78 -4.49
CA ASP A 96 -7.87 -10.65 -4.30
C ASP A 96 -9.17 -9.96 -4.72
N ARG A 97 -9.35 -8.66 -4.38
CA ARG A 97 -10.48 -7.85 -4.88
C ARG A 97 -10.49 -7.80 -6.41
N PHE A 98 -9.35 -7.54 -7.03
CA PHE A 98 -9.22 -7.51 -8.48
C PHE A 98 -9.54 -8.87 -9.13
N ARG A 99 -9.05 -9.98 -8.56
CA ARG A 99 -9.36 -11.33 -9.05
C ARG A 99 -10.85 -11.65 -8.95
N ARG A 100 -11.50 -11.27 -7.84
CA ARG A 100 -12.95 -11.45 -7.64
C ARG A 100 -13.74 -10.63 -8.67
N LEU A 101 -13.37 -9.36 -8.86
CA LEU A 101 -14.02 -8.48 -9.84
C LEU A 101 -13.90 -9.05 -11.26
N ARG A 102 -12.71 -9.48 -11.68
CA ARG A 102 -12.51 -10.11 -13.00
C ARG A 102 -13.39 -11.34 -13.19
N ARG A 103 -13.52 -12.19 -12.17
CA ARG A 103 -14.43 -13.36 -12.24
C ARG A 103 -15.90 -12.93 -12.35
N ALA A 104 -16.31 -11.94 -11.59
CA ALA A 104 -17.68 -11.41 -11.63
C ALA A 104 -18.02 -10.82 -13.02
N LEU A 105 -17.09 -10.04 -13.59
CA LEU A 105 -17.22 -9.47 -14.94
C LEU A 105 -17.27 -10.54 -16.03
N ALA A 106 -16.51 -11.63 -15.88
CA ALA A 106 -16.55 -12.73 -16.83
C ALA A 106 -17.92 -13.47 -16.83
N VAL A 107 -18.65 -13.41 -15.70
CA VAL A 107 -19.97 -14.06 -15.56
C VAL A 107 -21.13 -13.11 -15.85
N ARG A 108 -21.01 -11.82 -15.51
CA ARG A 108 -22.12 -10.84 -15.53
C ARG A 108 -22.00 -9.74 -16.59
N GLY A 109 -20.90 -9.70 -17.35
CA GLY A 109 -20.63 -8.57 -18.27
C GLY A 109 -20.12 -7.32 -17.54
N PRO A 110 -19.88 -6.23 -18.26
CA PRO A 110 -19.30 -5.01 -17.70
C PRO A 110 -20.25 -4.40 -16.65
N ILE A 111 -19.72 -4.21 -15.43
CA ILE A 111 -20.38 -3.43 -14.39
C ILE A 111 -19.92 -1.98 -14.59
N GLU A 112 -20.86 -1.07 -14.73
CA GLU A 112 -20.57 0.36 -14.77
C GLU A 112 -20.05 0.80 -13.41
N VAL A 113 -18.74 0.98 -13.30
CA VAL A 113 -18.12 1.54 -12.10
C VAL A 113 -18.33 3.04 -12.13
N VAL A 114 -19.31 3.53 -11.39
CA VAL A 114 -19.53 4.96 -11.20
C VAL A 114 -18.32 5.52 -10.43
N PRO A 115 -17.56 6.47 -10.99
CA PRO A 115 -16.48 7.11 -10.27
C PRO A 115 -17.04 7.86 -9.06
N GLY A 116 -16.51 7.59 -7.86
CA GLY A 116 -16.86 8.36 -6.66
C GLY A 116 -16.61 9.86 -6.87
N SER A 117 -17.54 10.69 -6.40
CA SER A 117 -17.68 12.11 -6.77
C SER A 117 -16.79 13.11 -6.02
N ASP A 118 -15.90 12.71 -5.13
CA ASP A 118 -15.10 13.63 -4.32
C ASP A 118 -13.60 13.54 -4.61
N ALA A 119 -13.24 13.85 -5.86
CA ALA A 119 -11.83 14.01 -6.19
C ALA A 119 -11.41 15.47 -6.00
N ARG A 120 -10.50 15.74 -5.08
CA ARG A 120 -9.74 17.00 -5.04
C ARG A 120 -9.14 17.26 -6.42
N ILE A 121 -9.22 18.49 -6.88
CA ILE A 121 -8.79 18.91 -8.23
C ILE A 121 -7.37 18.44 -8.55
N GLU A 122 -6.46 18.58 -7.59
CA GLU A 122 -5.05 18.09 -7.70
C GLU A 122 -4.93 16.58 -7.94
N TRP A 123 -5.88 15.80 -7.42
CA TRP A 123 -5.93 14.36 -7.63
C TRP A 123 -6.40 14.00 -9.05
N LEU A 124 -7.28 14.79 -9.65
CA LEU A 124 -7.77 14.53 -11.02
C LEU A 124 -6.64 14.56 -12.04
N ASP A 125 -5.71 15.52 -11.94
CA ASP A 125 -4.55 15.61 -12.83
C ASP A 125 -3.57 14.46 -12.61
N LEU A 126 -3.29 14.12 -11.34
CA LEU A 126 -2.45 12.98 -11.01
C LEU A 126 -3.07 11.66 -11.45
N ARG A 127 -4.39 11.50 -11.29
CA ARG A 127 -5.15 10.34 -11.74
C ARG A 127 -5.09 10.16 -13.25
N ALA A 128 -5.18 11.25 -14.02
CA ALA A 128 -5.06 11.21 -15.47
C ALA A 128 -3.69 10.67 -15.89
N SER A 129 -2.62 11.19 -15.30
CA SER A 129 -1.25 10.71 -15.54
C SER A 129 -1.04 9.25 -15.11
N PHE A 130 -1.68 8.83 -14.03
CA PHE A 130 -1.59 7.45 -13.54
C PHE A 130 -2.40 6.44 -14.36
N ARG A 131 -3.41 6.88 -15.15
CA ARG A 131 -4.19 5.97 -16.02
C ARG A 131 -3.34 5.25 -17.06
N ALA A 132 -2.30 5.88 -17.57
CA ALA A 132 -1.40 5.25 -18.54
C ALA A 132 -0.45 4.20 -17.92
N LEU A 133 -0.35 4.18 -16.58
CA LEU A 133 0.48 3.24 -15.85
C LEU A 133 -0.31 2.00 -15.47
N SER A 134 0.31 0.82 -15.56
CA SER A 134 -0.23 -0.37 -14.93
C SER A 134 -0.18 -0.26 -13.39
N ALA A 135 -1.00 -1.04 -12.69
CA ALA A 135 -0.97 -1.08 -11.23
C ALA A 135 0.43 -1.42 -10.69
N LEU A 136 1.16 -2.30 -11.37
CA LEU A 136 2.53 -2.65 -11.00
C LEU A 136 3.50 -1.46 -11.18
N GLU A 137 3.40 -0.72 -12.27
CA GLU A 137 4.24 0.46 -12.52
C GLU A 137 3.97 1.55 -11.49
N ARG A 138 2.69 1.80 -11.14
CA ARG A 138 2.30 2.74 -10.09
C ARG A 138 2.84 2.32 -8.72
N SER A 139 2.63 1.05 -8.34
CA SER A 139 3.09 0.53 -7.05
C SER A 139 4.60 0.53 -6.92
N ALA A 140 5.32 0.18 -7.98
CA ALA A 140 6.78 0.25 -7.99
C ALA A 140 7.28 1.69 -7.82
N LEU A 141 6.62 2.68 -8.45
CA LEU A 141 6.96 4.09 -8.27
C LEU A 141 6.65 4.59 -6.86
N VAL A 142 5.47 4.26 -6.32
CA VAL A 142 5.12 4.63 -4.94
C VAL A 142 6.15 4.09 -3.97
N LEU A 143 6.43 2.80 -4.01
CA LEU A 143 7.35 2.18 -3.05
C LEU A 143 8.79 2.69 -3.18
N THR A 144 9.28 2.93 -4.41
CA THR A 144 10.69 3.31 -4.62
C THR A 144 10.95 4.81 -4.65
N ALA A 145 9.96 5.65 -4.94
CA ALA A 145 10.15 7.08 -5.09
C ALA A 145 9.46 7.92 -4.01
N LEU A 146 8.40 7.41 -3.38
CA LEU A 146 7.67 8.11 -2.32
C LEU A 146 7.95 7.51 -0.94
N GLU A 147 8.11 6.19 -0.87
CA GLU A 147 8.40 5.48 0.38
C GLU A 147 9.89 5.12 0.51
N ASP A 148 10.72 5.57 -0.42
CA ASP A 148 12.19 5.45 -0.42
C ASP A 148 12.70 4.02 -0.19
N LEU A 149 11.95 3.01 -0.66
CA LEU A 149 12.33 1.61 -0.54
C LEU A 149 13.27 1.21 -1.68
N ASP A 150 14.27 0.41 -1.35
CA ASP A 150 15.07 -0.22 -2.39
C ASP A 150 14.25 -1.26 -3.19
N ALA A 151 14.81 -1.68 -4.34
CA ALA A 151 14.09 -2.59 -5.23
C ALA A 151 13.89 -4.00 -4.65
N ALA A 152 14.71 -4.41 -3.68
CA ALA A 152 14.57 -5.70 -3.02
C ALA A 152 13.41 -5.65 -2.02
N GLN A 153 13.38 -4.61 -1.18
CA GLN A 153 12.31 -4.36 -0.23
C GLN A 153 10.94 -4.20 -0.92
N ALA A 154 10.89 -3.36 -1.97
CA ALA A 154 9.68 -3.21 -2.76
C ALA A 154 9.28 -4.52 -3.45
N GLY A 155 10.25 -5.34 -3.87
CA GLY A 155 10.03 -6.66 -4.44
C GLY A 155 9.37 -7.63 -3.48
N GLU A 156 9.80 -7.65 -2.22
CA GLU A 156 9.19 -8.46 -1.17
C GLU A 156 7.73 -8.04 -0.93
N ILE A 157 7.46 -6.73 -0.82
CA ILE A 157 6.11 -6.22 -0.68
C ILE A 157 5.25 -6.61 -1.88
N LEU A 158 5.75 -6.43 -3.10
CA LEU A 158 5.01 -6.71 -4.33
C LEU A 158 4.98 -8.20 -4.69
N GLY A 159 5.79 -9.04 -4.05
CA GLY A 159 5.90 -10.47 -4.33
C GLY A 159 6.53 -10.74 -5.70
N ILE A 160 7.52 -9.94 -6.11
CA ILE A 160 8.24 -10.04 -7.39
C ILE A 160 9.74 -9.81 -7.19
N ALA A 161 10.55 -10.23 -8.15
CA ALA A 161 12.00 -10.01 -8.11
C ALA A 161 12.36 -8.51 -8.17
N ALA A 162 13.45 -8.12 -7.52
CA ALA A 162 13.96 -6.75 -7.52
C ALA A 162 14.19 -6.17 -8.94
N ASN A 163 14.62 -7.02 -9.89
CA ASN A 163 14.77 -6.62 -11.29
C ASN A 163 13.44 -6.23 -11.93
N ALA A 164 12.36 -6.94 -11.60
CA ALA A 164 11.02 -6.63 -12.09
C ALA A 164 10.52 -5.29 -11.54
N VAL A 165 10.84 -4.98 -10.26
CA VAL A 165 10.55 -3.67 -9.65
C VAL A 165 11.28 -2.56 -10.40
N ARG A 166 12.62 -2.69 -10.59
CA ARG A 166 13.42 -1.69 -11.33
C ARG A 166 12.87 -1.44 -12.73
N SER A 167 12.53 -2.52 -13.44
CA SER A 167 11.94 -2.45 -14.77
C SER A 167 10.57 -1.75 -14.78
N ALA A 168 9.71 -2.08 -13.82
CA ALA A 168 8.39 -1.45 -13.70
C ALA A 168 8.51 0.05 -13.37
N ALA A 169 9.33 0.42 -12.40
CA ALA A 169 9.57 1.81 -12.02
C ALA A 169 10.18 2.62 -13.18
N SER A 170 11.11 2.04 -13.95
CA SER A 170 11.70 2.67 -15.12
C SER A 170 10.66 2.93 -16.22
N ARG A 171 9.84 1.91 -16.54
CA ARG A 171 8.73 2.08 -17.51
C ARG A 171 7.73 3.14 -17.06
N GLY A 172 7.36 3.12 -15.77
CA GLY A 172 6.45 4.10 -15.22
C GLY A 172 6.99 5.53 -15.34
N ARG A 173 8.25 5.76 -14.96
CA ARG A 173 8.91 7.08 -15.12
C ARG A 173 8.95 7.54 -16.58
N ARG A 174 9.25 6.65 -17.51
CA ARG A 174 9.25 6.98 -18.95
C ARG A 174 7.88 7.43 -19.41
N LYS A 175 6.82 6.67 -19.11
CA LYS A 175 5.45 7.02 -19.50
C LYS A 175 4.99 8.36 -18.93
N LEU A 176 5.37 8.66 -17.67
CA LEU A 176 5.05 9.97 -17.05
C LEU A 176 5.78 11.14 -17.73
N LYS A 177 7.01 10.91 -18.23
CA LYS A 177 7.74 11.94 -18.99
C LYS A 177 7.13 12.19 -20.38
N GLU A 178 6.61 11.17 -21.03
CA GLU A 178 6.00 11.25 -22.36
C GLU A 178 4.64 11.98 -22.34
N GLN A 179 4.03 12.19 -21.17
CA GLN A 179 2.76 12.89 -20.99
C GLN A 179 2.89 14.38 -20.65
N ARG A 180 4.14 14.87 -20.44
CA ARG A 180 4.44 16.28 -20.19
C ARG A 180 4.76 17.03 -21.46
#